data_495f5f623f1f2411076a47ce47a6bdfc
#
_entry.id   495f5f623f1f2411076a47ce47a6bdfc
#
_cell.length_a   1.000
_cell.length_b   1.000
_cell.length_c   1.000
_cell.angle_alpha   90.00
_cell.angle_beta   90.00
_cell.angle_gamma   90.00
#
_symmetry.space_group_name_H-M   'P 1'
#
loop_
_entity.id
_entity.type
_entity.pdbx_description
1 polymer ?
#
loop_
_entity_poly.entity_id
_entity_poly.type
_entity_poly.pdbx_seq_one_letter_code
_entity_poly.pdbx_strand_id
1 'polypeptide(L)'
;MVAPLRIAPLGLWIRLVDAVDLSLGRTRGLLPARVGPSLFGLSRGVSFLMLKIACTLLILTLAQWTSALAQEVPHAFTGAKIIPVEGEPIEAGTLLVEAGVIKALGPAGKVAIPATAKRFDLKGKVVIPGLICTHSHIGGIGGGDGSGPVQPDVRIYDSLNVRDSGFRRAVAGGLTALNIMPGSGHLLSGQTVYVKLRGSKTIEGLCLRDKEGRILGGMKMANGTNSQRAAPFPGTRSKSAALMRAEFIRAGEYRDKLAAALDDPEKKPPRDLRLEGLVEVLEGRRVVHHHTHRHDDIMTVLRLSREFGFRVVLHHVSEGWMVAEEIARAKVPCSIILVDSPGGKLEAVNLVFKTGGILEKAGVLTAFHTDDWITDSRLFLRMAGLGVRGGMSREAGLKALTLAGAKMLDLDKRIGSLKVGKDADFVILNGDPLSVYTKVLETWVEGRKVFDRGDPDDLLHAAGGYGAGVDQDP
;
A
#
# COMPACT_ATOMS: atom_id res chain seq x y z
N MET A 1 -5.86 31.32 -32.85
CA MET A 1 -6.40 31.60 -31.50
C MET A 1 -7.81 31.05 -31.45
N VAL A 2 -8.01 29.91 -30.86
CA VAL A 2 -9.32 29.29 -30.65
C VAL A 2 -9.52 29.23 -29.14
N ALA A 3 -10.53 29.92 -28.64
CA ALA A 3 -10.86 30.00 -27.22
C ALA A 3 -11.41 28.65 -26.72
N PRO A 4 -11.13 28.23 -25.48
CA PRO A 4 -11.67 27.00 -24.95
C PRO A 4 -13.15 27.16 -24.55
N LEU A 5 -13.98 26.23 -25.00
CA LEU A 5 -15.37 26.08 -24.56
C LEU A 5 -15.38 25.73 -23.04
N ARG A 6 -15.94 26.61 -22.25
CA ARG A 6 -16.24 26.34 -20.83
C ARG A 6 -17.51 25.48 -20.74
N ILE A 7 -17.40 24.27 -20.27
CA ILE A 7 -18.53 23.40 -19.95
C ILE A 7 -19.10 23.86 -18.59
N ALA A 8 -20.37 24.21 -18.55
CA ALA A 8 -21.05 24.58 -17.31
C ALA A 8 -21.24 23.37 -16.38
N PRO A 9 -21.20 23.55 -15.05
CA PRO A 9 -21.30 22.44 -14.12
C PRO A 9 -22.68 21.77 -14.13
N LEU A 10 -22.68 20.46 -13.96
CA LEU A 10 -23.85 19.54 -14.02
C LEU A 10 -25.08 20.00 -13.20
N GLY A 11 -24.85 20.80 -12.15
CA GLY A 11 -25.91 21.30 -11.28
C GLY A 11 -26.90 22.29 -11.94
N LEU A 12 -26.54 22.87 -13.10
CA LEU A 12 -27.41 23.82 -13.80
C LEU A 12 -28.48 23.10 -14.65
N TRP A 13 -28.20 21.88 -15.11
CA TRP A 13 -29.08 21.07 -15.93
C TRP A 13 -30.23 20.41 -15.15
N ILE A 14 -29.99 20.06 -13.88
CA ILE A 14 -31.01 19.48 -13.00
C ILE A 14 -32.08 20.50 -12.67
N ARG A 15 -31.76 21.80 -12.53
CA ARG A 15 -32.72 22.87 -12.28
C ARG A 15 -33.56 23.26 -13.50
N LEU A 16 -33.09 22.97 -14.71
CA LEU A 16 -33.87 23.25 -15.94
C LEU A 16 -34.99 22.22 -16.17
N VAL A 17 -34.80 20.99 -15.71
CA VAL A 17 -35.83 19.93 -15.81
C VAL A 17 -36.98 20.18 -14.85
N ASP A 18 -36.70 20.67 -13.63
CA ASP A 18 -37.72 21.00 -12.63
C ASP A 18 -38.50 22.28 -12.98
N ALA A 19 -37.91 23.22 -13.72
CA ALA A 19 -38.60 24.46 -14.15
C ALA A 19 -39.63 24.25 -15.24
N VAL A 20 -39.52 23.18 -16.03
CA VAL A 20 -40.49 22.86 -17.11
C VAL A 20 -41.74 22.19 -16.57
N ASP A 21 -41.66 21.51 -15.42
CA ASP A 21 -42.84 20.84 -14.81
C ASP A 21 -43.73 21.79 -14.02
N LEU A 22 -43.28 22.99 -13.68
CA LEU A 22 -44.05 23.98 -12.88
C LEU A 22 -44.87 24.98 -13.70
N SER A 23 -44.73 25.02 -15.03
CA SER A 23 -45.41 26.02 -15.88
C SER A 23 -46.69 25.53 -16.53
N LEU A 24 -47.11 24.26 -16.34
CA LEU A 24 -48.28 23.67 -16.96
C LEU A 24 -49.48 23.42 -16.02
N GLY A 25 -49.47 23.93 -14.83
CA GLY A 25 -50.42 23.60 -13.77
C GLY A 25 -51.20 24.76 -13.18
N ARG A 26 -51.74 25.74 -13.94
CA ARG A 26 -52.82 26.63 -13.44
C ARG A 26 -53.60 27.31 -14.56
N THR A 27 -54.73 26.71 -14.97
CA THR A 27 -55.93 27.44 -15.38
C THR A 27 -57.15 26.74 -14.83
N ARG A 28 -57.81 27.40 -13.87
CA ARG A 28 -59.18 27.03 -13.39
C ARG A 28 -60.22 27.67 -14.29
N GLY A 29 -61.26 26.89 -14.56
CA GLY A 29 -62.60 27.48 -14.82
C GLY A 29 -63.42 26.75 -15.81
N LEU A 30 -64.58 26.24 -15.30
CA LEU A 30 -65.87 25.92 -15.96
C LEU A 30 -66.07 24.49 -16.50
N LEU A 31 -66.87 23.73 -15.75
CA LEU A 31 -67.67 22.58 -16.15
C LEU A 31 -68.87 23.05 -17.00
N PRO A 32 -69.62 22.19 -17.81
CA PRO A 32 -69.67 20.72 -17.74
C PRO A 32 -69.78 20.02 -19.12
N ALA A 33 -69.49 18.74 -19.19
CA ALA A 33 -70.29 17.72 -19.90
C ALA A 33 -69.58 16.36 -19.89
N ARG A 34 -70.34 15.33 -19.55
CA ARG A 34 -69.93 13.91 -19.59
C ARG A 34 -69.68 13.47 -21.04
N VAL A 35 -68.41 13.02 -21.30
CA VAL A 35 -68.15 12.13 -22.46
C VAL A 35 -67.16 11.09 -21.95
N GLY A 36 -67.44 9.82 -22.28
CA GLY A 36 -66.71 8.63 -21.80
C GLY A 36 -65.20 8.58 -22.16
N PRO A 37 -64.43 7.63 -21.60
CA PRO A 37 -63.02 7.59 -21.73
C PRO A 37 -62.57 7.32 -23.15
N SER A 38 -62.00 8.30 -23.81
CA SER A 38 -61.39 8.14 -25.13
C SER A 38 -59.97 7.60 -24.99
N LEU A 39 -59.62 6.64 -25.85
CA LEU A 39 -58.34 5.94 -26.01
C LEU A 39 -57.14 6.87 -26.34
N PHE A 40 -57.31 8.19 -26.29
CA PHE A 40 -56.23 9.17 -26.64
C PHE A 40 -55.28 9.54 -25.50
N GLY A 41 -55.58 9.15 -24.24
CA GLY A 41 -54.70 9.44 -23.08
C GLY A 41 -53.48 8.56 -22.96
N LEU A 42 -53.50 7.35 -23.51
CA LEU A 42 -52.41 6.36 -23.40
C LEU A 42 -51.21 6.65 -24.32
N SER A 43 -51.43 7.31 -25.47
CA SER A 43 -50.37 7.53 -26.45
C SER A 43 -49.35 8.62 -26.03
N ARG A 44 -49.78 9.65 -25.28
CA ARG A 44 -48.91 10.74 -24.83
C ARG A 44 -48.01 10.33 -23.68
N GLY A 45 -48.47 9.47 -22.76
CA GLY A 45 -47.66 8.96 -21.64
C GLY A 45 -46.56 8.01 -22.11
N VAL A 46 -46.84 7.16 -23.08
CA VAL A 46 -45.87 6.21 -23.65
C VAL A 46 -44.81 6.94 -24.47
N SER A 47 -45.15 7.98 -25.23
CA SER A 47 -44.18 8.80 -25.98
C SER A 47 -43.24 9.57 -25.06
N PHE A 48 -43.71 10.09 -23.92
CA PHE A 48 -42.89 10.81 -22.94
C PHE A 48 -41.94 9.86 -22.18
N LEU A 49 -42.42 8.65 -21.87
CA LEU A 49 -41.59 7.62 -21.22
C LEU A 49 -40.48 7.11 -22.16
N MET A 50 -40.81 6.85 -23.41
CA MET A 50 -39.84 6.45 -24.45
C MET A 50 -38.80 7.54 -24.71
N LEU A 51 -39.18 8.82 -24.72
CA LEU A 51 -38.23 9.93 -24.87
C LEU A 51 -37.31 10.05 -23.67
N LYS A 52 -37.80 9.88 -22.42
CA LYS A 52 -36.98 9.86 -21.23
C LYS A 52 -35.97 8.68 -21.24
N ILE A 53 -36.44 7.50 -21.63
CA ILE A 53 -35.58 6.31 -21.76
C ILE A 53 -34.51 6.53 -22.85
N ALA A 54 -34.87 7.08 -23.99
CA ALA A 54 -33.94 7.37 -25.09
C ALA A 54 -32.90 8.42 -24.69
N CYS A 55 -33.32 9.49 -24.00
CA CYS A 55 -32.38 10.49 -23.46
C CYS A 55 -31.44 9.92 -22.39
N THR A 56 -31.93 9.07 -21.49
CA THR A 56 -31.08 8.41 -20.46
C THR A 56 -30.09 7.44 -21.09
N LEU A 57 -30.52 6.67 -22.09
CA LEU A 57 -29.61 5.77 -22.83
C LEU A 57 -28.59 6.57 -23.66
N LEU A 58 -28.96 7.69 -24.25
CA LEU A 58 -28.02 8.57 -24.95
C LEU A 58 -26.97 9.20 -24.01
N ILE A 59 -27.41 9.62 -22.81
CA ILE A 59 -26.50 10.16 -21.79
C ILE A 59 -25.55 9.07 -21.27
N LEU A 60 -26.04 7.85 -21.04
CA LEU A 60 -25.23 6.71 -20.63
C LEU A 60 -24.23 6.28 -21.72
N THR A 61 -24.63 6.29 -22.99
CA THR A 61 -23.72 5.98 -24.11
C THR A 61 -22.68 7.09 -24.31
N LEU A 62 -23.07 8.37 -24.20
CA LEU A 62 -22.13 9.50 -24.24
C LEU A 62 -21.15 9.48 -23.06
N ALA A 63 -21.60 9.12 -21.85
CA ALA A 63 -20.72 8.97 -20.68
C ALA A 63 -19.73 7.79 -20.84
N GLN A 64 -20.14 6.69 -21.47
CA GLN A 64 -19.24 5.58 -21.80
C GLN A 64 -18.25 5.96 -22.90
N TRP A 65 -18.63 6.77 -23.86
CA TRP A 65 -17.74 7.26 -24.93
C TRP A 65 -16.71 8.27 -24.41
N THR A 66 -17.06 9.14 -23.46
CA THR A 66 -16.09 10.05 -22.84
C THR A 66 -15.09 9.33 -21.94
N SER A 67 -15.46 8.21 -21.32
CA SER A 67 -14.52 7.35 -20.57
C SER A 67 -13.56 6.56 -21.50
N ALA A 68 -13.97 6.26 -22.72
CA ALA A 68 -13.14 5.55 -23.71
C ALA A 68 -12.13 6.47 -24.43
N LEU A 69 -12.27 7.79 -24.34
CA LEU A 69 -11.41 8.75 -25.07
C LEU A 69 -10.24 9.32 -24.24
N ALA A 70 -10.14 9.01 -22.96
CA ALA A 70 -8.96 9.32 -22.18
C ALA A 70 -7.93 8.17 -22.26
N GLN A 71 -7.52 7.79 -23.45
CA GLN A 71 -6.35 6.91 -23.60
C GLN A 71 -5.15 7.69 -23.07
N GLU A 72 -4.62 7.29 -21.89
CA GLU A 72 -3.41 7.91 -21.34
C GLU A 72 -2.29 7.79 -22.37
N VAL A 73 -1.65 8.93 -22.71
CA VAL A 73 -0.56 8.97 -23.67
C VAL A 73 0.54 8.05 -23.18
N PRO A 74 1.02 7.07 -23.99
CA PRO A 74 2.10 6.21 -23.58
C PRO A 74 3.36 7.01 -23.24
N HIS A 75 4.10 6.59 -22.23
CA HIS A 75 5.37 7.16 -21.83
C HIS A 75 6.52 6.22 -22.19
N ALA A 76 7.52 6.69 -22.91
CA ALA A 76 8.72 5.93 -23.27
C ALA A 76 9.96 6.55 -22.62
N PHE A 77 10.56 5.84 -21.67
CA PHE A 77 11.79 6.21 -20.98
C PHE A 77 12.96 5.49 -21.66
N THR A 78 13.90 6.25 -22.24
CA THR A 78 14.93 5.71 -23.15
C THR A 78 16.34 6.04 -22.68
N GLY A 79 17.30 5.15 -22.98
CA GLY A 79 18.74 5.40 -22.78
C GLY A 79 19.26 5.17 -21.36
N ALA A 80 18.41 4.80 -20.41
CA ALA A 80 18.83 4.52 -19.03
C ALA A 80 19.50 3.15 -18.90
N LYS A 81 20.37 3.01 -17.90
CA LYS A 81 20.64 1.70 -17.33
C LYS A 81 19.42 1.25 -16.52
N ILE A 82 18.81 0.14 -16.90
CA ILE A 82 17.64 -0.40 -16.19
C ILE A 82 18.05 -1.63 -15.40
N ILE A 83 17.76 -1.64 -14.09
CA ILE A 83 17.99 -2.79 -13.21
C ILE A 83 16.61 -3.33 -12.81
N PRO A 84 16.09 -4.36 -13.49
CA PRO A 84 14.72 -4.81 -13.33
C PRO A 84 14.47 -5.59 -12.03
N VAL A 85 15.51 -6.05 -11.34
CA VAL A 85 15.51 -6.91 -10.15
C VAL A 85 15.09 -8.36 -10.45
N GLU A 86 14.19 -8.59 -11.40
CA GLU A 86 13.94 -9.89 -12.02
C GLU A 86 14.47 -9.86 -13.45
N GLY A 87 15.57 -10.55 -13.73
CA GLY A 87 16.30 -10.56 -14.99
C GLY A 87 17.57 -9.72 -14.94
N GLU A 88 18.31 -9.73 -16.04
CA GLU A 88 19.61 -9.06 -16.13
C GLU A 88 19.47 -7.55 -16.31
N PRO A 89 20.41 -6.75 -15.79
CA PRO A 89 20.48 -5.31 -16.07
C PRO A 89 20.61 -5.00 -17.56
N ILE A 90 19.99 -3.93 -18.01
CA ILE A 90 19.99 -3.45 -19.40
C ILE A 90 20.74 -2.12 -19.44
N GLU A 91 21.91 -2.04 -20.08
CA GLU A 91 22.80 -0.88 -20.02
C GLU A 91 22.23 0.37 -20.74
N ALA A 92 21.56 0.20 -21.86
CA ALA A 92 20.85 1.27 -22.57
C ALA A 92 19.43 0.79 -22.88
N GLY A 93 18.56 0.91 -21.90
CA GLY A 93 17.23 0.34 -21.95
C GLY A 93 16.15 1.30 -22.42
N THR A 94 15.02 0.71 -22.81
CA THR A 94 13.75 1.40 -23.01
C THR A 94 12.69 0.76 -22.13
N LEU A 95 12.01 1.59 -21.33
CA LEU A 95 10.82 1.23 -20.56
C LEU A 95 9.62 1.94 -21.19
N LEU A 96 8.64 1.17 -21.66
CA LEU A 96 7.37 1.68 -22.20
C LEU A 96 6.27 1.46 -21.19
N VAL A 97 5.58 2.54 -20.83
CA VAL A 97 4.47 2.58 -19.87
C VAL A 97 3.21 3.08 -20.55
N GLU A 98 2.10 2.41 -20.32
CA GLU A 98 0.78 2.79 -20.82
C GLU A 98 -0.29 2.39 -19.82
N ALA A 99 -1.25 3.27 -19.55
CA ALA A 99 -2.34 3.04 -18.60
C ALA A 99 -1.85 2.53 -17.22
N GLY A 100 -0.76 3.11 -16.72
CA GLY A 100 -0.21 2.80 -15.40
C GLY A 100 0.56 1.49 -15.29
N VAL A 101 0.73 0.72 -16.39
CA VAL A 101 1.43 -0.56 -16.38
C VAL A 101 2.62 -0.57 -17.34
N ILE A 102 3.59 -1.44 -17.07
CA ILE A 102 4.74 -1.69 -17.94
C ILE A 102 4.27 -2.51 -19.15
N LYS A 103 4.32 -1.92 -20.35
CA LYS A 103 3.94 -2.58 -21.61
C LYS A 103 5.08 -3.28 -22.29
N ALA A 104 6.28 -2.68 -22.23
CA ALA A 104 7.48 -3.29 -22.78
C ALA A 104 8.72 -2.80 -22.04
N LEU A 105 9.72 -3.67 -21.99
CA LEU A 105 11.02 -3.41 -21.39
C LEU A 105 12.08 -4.17 -22.21
N GLY A 106 13.18 -3.50 -22.58
CA GLY A 106 14.25 -4.14 -23.34
C GLY A 106 15.36 -3.18 -23.73
N PRO A 107 16.42 -3.68 -24.42
CA PRO A 107 17.49 -2.85 -24.95
C PRO A 107 16.98 -1.81 -25.96
N ALA A 108 17.72 -0.71 -26.09
CA ALA A 108 17.44 0.33 -27.07
C ALA A 108 17.29 -0.27 -28.49
N GLY A 109 16.28 0.18 -29.22
CA GLY A 109 15.97 -0.31 -30.56
C GLY A 109 15.26 -1.67 -30.62
N LYS A 110 15.08 -2.38 -29.50
CA LYS A 110 14.32 -3.63 -29.42
C LYS A 110 12.88 -3.44 -28.93
N VAL A 111 12.55 -2.29 -28.36
CA VAL A 111 11.20 -1.94 -27.92
C VAL A 111 10.55 -1.03 -28.95
N ALA A 112 9.41 -1.46 -29.50
CA ALA A 112 8.61 -0.63 -30.40
C ALA A 112 7.95 0.50 -29.59
N ILE A 113 8.27 1.75 -29.90
CA ILE A 113 7.73 2.94 -29.23
C ILE A 113 6.65 3.54 -30.14
N PRO A 114 5.39 3.63 -29.69
CA PRO A 114 4.32 4.28 -30.44
C PRO A 114 4.70 5.72 -30.82
N ALA A 115 4.28 6.17 -31.99
CA ALA A 115 4.54 7.55 -32.45
C ALA A 115 3.90 8.59 -31.53
N THR A 116 2.80 8.26 -30.87
CA THR A 116 2.09 9.09 -29.90
C THR A 116 2.74 9.15 -28.54
N ALA A 117 3.75 8.30 -28.26
CA ALA A 117 4.37 8.22 -26.93
C ALA A 117 5.15 9.49 -26.59
N LYS A 118 4.93 10.01 -25.38
CA LYS A 118 5.81 11.04 -24.79
C LYS A 118 7.15 10.39 -24.44
N ARG A 119 8.24 10.96 -24.98
CA ARG A 119 9.59 10.42 -24.80
C ARG A 119 10.35 11.18 -23.72
N PHE A 120 11.02 10.42 -22.84
CA PHE A 120 11.93 10.91 -21.81
C PHE A 120 13.33 10.34 -22.08
N ASP A 121 14.29 11.21 -22.34
CA ASP A 121 15.70 10.81 -22.46
C ASP A 121 16.33 10.70 -21.09
N LEU A 122 16.71 9.47 -20.72
CA LEU A 122 17.33 9.14 -19.44
C LEU A 122 18.80 8.68 -19.58
N LYS A 123 19.46 9.11 -20.67
CA LYS A 123 20.88 8.81 -20.86
C LYS A 123 21.72 9.20 -19.64
N GLY A 124 22.55 8.27 -19.13
CA GLY A 124 23.37 8.47 -17.94
C GLY A 124 22.62 8.36 -16.60
N LYS A 125 21.33 7.99 -16.63
CA LYS A 125 20.53 7.71 -15.44
C LYS A 125 20.36 6.21 -15.22
N VAL A 126 19.91 5.85 -14.02
CA VAL A 126 19.58 4.47 -13.64
C VAL A 126 18.11 4.40 -13.27
N VAL A 127 17.42 3.37 -13.74
CA VAL A 127 16.02 3.08 -13.41
C VAL A 127 15.95 1.77 -12.65
N ILE A 128 15.32 1.80 -11.49
CA ILE A 128 15.05 0.63 -10.64
C ILE A 128 13.56 0.54 -10.33
N PRO A 129 13.02 -0.62 -9.88
CA PRO A 129 11.66 -0.69 -9.36
C PRO A 129 11.44 0.30 -8.22
N GLY A 130 10.21 0.74 -8.04
CA GLY A 130 9.81 1.51 -6.87
C GLY A 130 10.14 0.78 -5.57
N LEU A 131 10.61 1.52 -4.56
CA LEU A 131 11.01 0.97 -3.28
C LEU A 131 9.78 0.62 -2.43
N ILE A 132 9.87 -0.43 -1.62
CA ILE A 132 8.77 -0.97 -0.83
C ILE A 132 9.21 -1.11 0.62
N CYS A 133 8.60 -0.34 1.51
CA CYS A 133 8.82 -0.45 2.95
C CYS A 133 7.72 -1.30 3.59
N THR A 134 8.14 -2.39 4.23
CA THR A 134 7.23 -3.36 4.87
C THR A 134 6.81 -2.96 6.29
N HIS A 135 7.32 -1.85 6.83
CA HIS A 135 7.06 -1.38 8.18
C HIS A 135 7.26 0.14 8.28
N SER A 136 6.17 0.88 8.29
CA SER A 136 6.17 2.35 8.38
C SER A 136 5.14 2.81 9.41
N HIS A 137 5.42 3.96 10.05
CA HIS A 137 4.54 4.62 11.02
C HIS A 137 4.13 6.03 10.57
N ILE A 138 4.35 6.38 9.30
CA ILE A 138 3.93 7.69 8.77
C ILE A 138 2.40 7.83 8.77
N GLY A 139 1.91 9.05 8.68
CA GLY A 139 0.48 9.35 8.66
C GLY A 139 -0.10 9.76 10.00
N GLY A 140 0.75 10.17 10.98
CA GLY A 140 0.30 10.70 12.26
C GLY A 140 -0.32 9.67 13.21
N ILE A 141 -0.05 8.38 13.01
CA ILE A 141 -0.75 7.27 13.69
C ILE A 141 -0.26 6.96 15.10
N GLY A 142 0.89 7.45 15.49
CA GLY A 142 1.48 7.19 16.82
C GLY A 142 1.72 5.72 17.16
N GLY A 143 1.86 5.43 18.47
CA GLY A 143 2.21 4.11 19.01
C GLY A 143 1.06 3.10 19.11
N GLY A 144 -0.15 3.49 18.75
CA GLY A 144 -1.35 2.70 18.94
C GLY A 144 -2.13 3.09 20.22
N ASP A 145 -3.34 2.55 20.38
CA ASP A 145 -4.25 2.85 21.50
C ASP A 145 -3.82 2.15 22.79
N GLY A 146 -3.71 2.91 23.89
CA GLY A 146 -3.22 2.43 25.19
C GLY A 146 -4.23 1.66 26.06
N SER A 147 -5.47 1.48 25.61
CA SER A 147 -6.56 0.92 26.43
C SER A 147 -6.42 -0.57 26.76
N GLY A 148 -5.63 -1.33 26.00
CA GLY A 148 -5.42 -2.74 26.28
C GLY A 148 -4.28 -3.37 25.49
N PRO A 149 -3.79 -4.54 25.92
CA PRO A 149 -2.63 -5.19 25.28
C PRO A 149 -2.96 -5.91 23.97
N VAL A 150 -4.24 -6.18 23.69
CA VAL A 150 -4.68 -6.96 22.53
C VAL A 150 -5.87 -6.30 21.87
N GLN A 151 -5.70 -5.79 20.64
CA GLN A 151 -6.69 -4.96 19.94
C GLN A 151 -6.77 -5.30 18.44
N PRO A 152 -7.21 -6.52 18.09
CA PRO A 152 -7.27 -6.96 16.68
C PRO A 152 -8.35 -6.25 15.84
N ASP A 153 -9.28 -5.57 16.48
CA ASP A 153 -10.37 -4.80 15.91
C ASP A 153 -9.96 -3.40 15.47
N VAL A 154 -8.89 -2.85 16.05
CA VAL A 154 -8.38 -1.51 15.68
C VAL A 154 -7.79 -1.55 14.26
N ARG A 155 -8.21 -0.63 13.41
CA ARG A 155 -7.71 -0.50 12.04
C ARG A 155 -6.99 0.83 11.87
N ILE A 156 -5.72 0.78 11.48
CA ILE A 156 -4.95 2.01 11.23
C ILE A 156 -5.56 2.85 10.09
N TYR A 157 -6.26 2.21 9.18
CA TYR A 157 -7.01 2.84 8.09
C TYR A 157 -7.94 3.98 8.58
N ASP A 158 -8.53 3.83 9.76
CA ASP A 158 -9.51 4.78 10.30
C ASP A 158 -8.87 6.02 10.95
N SER A 159 -7.55 6.03 11.18
CA SER A 159 -6.83 7.12 11.87
C SER A 159 -5.74 7.78 11.01
N LEU A 160 -5.55 7.37 9.78
CA LEU A 160 -4.42 7.76 8.95
C LEU A 160 -4.64 9.14 8.32
N ASN A 161 -3.75 10.09 8.61
CA ASN A 161 -3.73 11.40 7.96
C ASN A 161 -2.86 11.36 6.70
N VAL A 162 -3.48 11.36 5.53
CA VAL A 162 -2.77 11.32 4.23
C VAL A 162 -2.04 12.62 3.88
N ARG A 163 -2.27 13.71 4.64
CA ARG A 163 -1.57 15.00 4.49
C ARG A 163 -0.31 15.08 5.35
N ASP A 164 -0.02 14.05 6.15
CA ASP A 164 1.24 13.98 6.90
C ASP A 164 2.44 14.09 5.97
N SER A 165 3.40 14.95 6.34
CA SER A 165 4.61 15.22 5.54
C SER A 165 5.48 13.97 5.30
N GLY A 166 5.31 12.91 6.10
CA GLY A 166 5.96 11.62 5.92
C GLY A 166 5.71 11.01 4.54
N PHE A 167 4.51 11.19 3.98
CA PHE A 167 4.20 10.71 2.63
C PHE A 167 5.05 11.39 1.56
N ARG A 168 5.25 12.71 1.67
CA ARG A 168 6.10 13.46 0.73
C ARG A 168 7.57 13.08 0.88
N ARG A 169 8.06 12.90 2.13
CA ARG A 169 9.42 12.38 2.39
C ARG A 169 9.62 10.98 1.86
N ALA A 170 8.62 10.12 1.98
CA ALA A 170 8.69 8.74 1.47
C ALA A 170 8.87 8.70 -0.05
N VAL A 171 8.09 9.47 -0.82
CA VAL A 171 8.26 9.53 -2.28
C VAL A 171 9.58 10.20 -2.67
N ALA A 172 10.06 11.18 -1.90
CA ALA A 172 11.38 11.80 -2.10
C ALA A 172 12.53 10.80 -1.86
N GLY A 173 12.30 9.76 -1.06
CA GLY A 173 13.20 8.62 -0.85
C GLY A 173 13.07 7.51 -1.87
N GLY A 174 12.14 7.61 -2.83
CA GLY A 174 11.91 6.58 -3.84
C GLY A 174 10.90 5.50 -3.44
N LEU A 175 10.25 5.64 -2.30
CA LEU A 175 9.22 4.70 -1.86
C LEU A 175 7.94 4.88 -2.70
N THR A 176 7.38 3.77 -3.16
CA THR A 176 6.14 3.73 -3.96
C THR A 176 5.01 2.97 -3.27
N ALA A 177 5.36 2.06 -2.36
CA ALA A 177 4.39 1.31 -1.58
C ALA A 177 4.88 1.10 -0.14
N LEU A 178 3.94 1.14 0.81
CA LEU A 178 4.21 0.97 2.23
C LEU A 178 3.20 0.01 2.88
N ASN A 179 3.66 -0.69 3.91
CA ASN A 179 2.79 -1.25 4.92
C ASN A 179 2.78 -0.30 6.12
N ILE A 180 1.72 0.45 6.30
CA ILE A 180 1.55 1.36 7.43
C ILE A 180 0.88 0.61 8.57
N MET A 181 1.47 0.68 9.76
CA MET A 181 1.03 -0.10 10.90
C MET A 181 1.13 0.69 12.20
N PRO A 182 0.32 0.35 13.22
CA PRO A 182 0.46 0.94 14.55
C PRO A 182 1.78 0.52 15.20
N GLY A 183 2.20 1.25 16.23
CA GLY A 183 3.43 0.99 16.97
C GLY A 183 3.44 -0.36 17.69
N SER A 184 4.61 -0.75 18.18
CA SER A 184 4.88 -2.07 18.78
C SER A 184 4.57 -2.14 20.28
N GLY A 185 3.86 -1.16 20.85
CA GLY A 185 3.59 -1.06 22.28
C GLY A 185 2.59 -2.09 22.85
N HIS A 186 2.05 -2.99 22.05
CA HIS A 186 1.01 -3.94 22.38
C HIS A 186 1.36 -5.33 21.89
N LEU A 187 0.81 -6.38 22.52
CA LEU A 187 0.93 -7.75 22.00
C LEU A 187 0.31 -7.87 20.61
N LEU A 188 -0.83 -7.20 20.44
CA LEU A 188 -1.51 -7.07 19.16
C LEU A 188 -2.07 -5.64 19.07
N SER A 189 -1.49 -4.83 18.18
CA SER A 189 -1.79 -3.41 18.07
C SER A 189 -2.90 -3.10 17.07
N GLY A 190 -3.29 -4.07 16.23
CA GLY A 190 -4.37 -3.89 15.25
C GLY A 190 -3.98 -4.19 13.81
N GLN A 191 -4.93 -3.89 12.92
CA GLN A 191 -4.84 -4.15 11.49
C GLN A 191 -4.03 -3.05 10.81
N THR A 192 -3.08 -3.46 9.95
CA THR A 192 -2.27 -2.58 9.12
C THR A 192 -2.97 -2.30 7.79
N VAL A 193 -2.46 -1.35 7.01
CA VAL A 193 -2.95 -1.05 5.67
C VAL A 193 -1.78 -1.00 4.67
N TYR A 194 -1.96 -1.64 3.51
CA TYR A 194 -1.01 -1.51 2.40
C TYR A 194 -1.44 -0.36 1.50
N VAL A 195 -0.53 0.57 1.25
CA VAL A 195 -0.81 1.77 0.47
C VAL A 195 0.17 1.90 -0.70
N LYS A 196 -0.30 2.55 -1.77
CA LYS A 196 0.52 3.10 -2.84
C LYS A 196 0.56 4.62 -2.74
N LEU A 197 1.73 5.20 -2.94
CA LEU A 197 1.96 6.63 -2.76
C LEU A 197 1.55 7.45 -3.99
N ARG A 198 0.26 7.38 -4.34
CA ARG A 198 -0.34 7.98 -5.54
C ARG A 198 -0.55 9.50 -5.47
N GLY A 199 -0.25 10.14 -4.32
CA GLY A 199 -0.56 11.55 -4.13
C GLY A 199 -2.06 11.85 -3.96
N SER A 200 -2.84 10.91 -3.44
CA SER A 200 -4.27 11.11 -3.16
C SER A 200 -4.50 12.00 -1.93
N LYS A 201 -5.64 12.69 -1.93
CA LYS A 201 -6.11 13.50 -0.78
C LYS A 201 -6.88 12.69 0.25
N THR A 202 -7.16 11.41 0.00
CA THR A 202 -7.88 10.51 0.90
C THR A 202 -7.21 9.16 0.98
N ILE A 203 -7.44 8.45 2.09
CA ILE A 203 -6.88 7.11 2.29
C ILE A 203 -7.44 6.09 1.28
N GLU A 204 -8.68 6.27 0.83
CA GLU A 204 -9.31 5.42 -0.18
C GLU A 204 -8.53 5.41 -1.50
N GLY A 205 -7.95 6.54 -1.87
CA GLY A 205 -7.12 6.67 -3.07
C GLY A 205 -5.71 6.11 -2.91
N LEU A 206 -5.24 5.92 -1.68
CA LEU A 206 -3.92 5.34 -1.39
C LEU A 206 -4.00 3.84 -1.13
N CYS A 207 -5.01 3.36 -0.39
CA CYS A 207 -5.09 1.97 0.03
C CYS A 207 -5.19 1.00 -1.16
N LEU A 208 -4.54 -0.14 -1.01
CA LEU A 208 -4.65 -1.26 -1.94
C LEU A 208 -5.87 -2.11 -1.56
N ARG A 209 -6.53 -2.63 -2.59
CA ARG A 209 -7.71 -3.50 -2.45
C ARG A 209 -7.52 -4.78 -3.24
N ASP A 210 -8.15 -5.86 -2.77
CA ASP A 210 -8.26 -7.09 -3.52
C ASP A 210 -9.36 -7.00 -4.60
N LYS A 211 -9.61 -8.11 -5.28
CA LYS A 211 -10.61 -8.20 -6.36
C LYS A 211 -12.04 -8.02 -5.86
N GLU A 212 -12.29 -8.34 -4.60
CA GLU A 212 -13.57 -8.19 -3.92
C GLU A 212 -13.75 -6.80 -3.30
N GLY A 213 -12.78 -5.89 -3.48
CA GLY A 213 -12.81 -4.52 -2.96
C GLY A 213 -12.42 -4.40 -1.50
N ARG A 214 -11.96 -5.48 -0.82
CA ARG A 214 -11.52 -5.45 0.57
C ARG A 214 -10.15 -4.78 0.68
N ILE A 215 -9.95 -4.00 1.74
CA ILE A 215 -8.69 -3.32 2.01
C ILE A 215 -7.61 -4.35 2.36
N LEU A 216 -6.48 -4.29 1.63
CA LEU A 216 -5.32 -5.12 1.89
C LEU A 216 -4.52 -4.58 3.07
N GLY A 217 -4.06 -5.48 3.92
CA GLY A 217 -3.25 -5.18 5.09
C GLY A 217 -2.98 -6.44 5.90
N GLY A 218 -2.07 -6.33 6.86
CA GLY A 218 -1.73 -7.41 7.79
C GLY A 218 -2.31 -7.18 9.18
N MET A 219 -1.74 -7.90 10.15
CA MET A 219 -2.03 -7.77 11.58
C MET A 219 -0.73 -7.46 12.34
N LYS A 220 -0.67 -6.33 13.03
CA LYS A 220 0.51 -5.95 13.82
C LYS A 220 0.52 -6.65 15.16
N MET A 221 1.60 -7.38 15.42
CA MET A 221 1.90 -7.99 16.71
C MET A 221 3.29 -7.60 17.21
N ALA A 222 3.52 -7.76 18.51
CA ALA A 222 4.82 -7.53 19.12
C ALA A 222 5.04 -8.44 20.34
N ASN A 223 6.31 -8.73 20.63
CA ASN A 223 6.76 -9.31 21.90
C ASN A 223 7.97 -8.51 22.44
N GLY A 224 8.68 -9.08 23.40
CA GLY A 224 9.79 -8.42 24.03
C GLY A 224 9.37 -7.30 24.98
N THR A 225 10.27 -6.36 25.24
CA THR A 225 10.05 -5.28 26.22
C THR A 225 9.03 -4.24 25.79
N ASN A 226 8.81 -4.06 24.49
CA ASN A 226 7.87 -3.06 23.98
C ASN A 226 6.44 -3.29 24.46
N SER A 227 6.01 -4.53 24.57
CA SER A 227 4.63 -4.91 24.96
C SER A 227 4.49 -5.23 26.44
N GLN A 228 5.56 -5.11 27.25
CA GLN A 228 5.56 -5.42 28.70
C GLN A 228 5.50 -4.13 29.52
N ARG A 229 4.58 -4.07 30.47
CA ARG A 229 4.44 -2.96 31.44
C ARG A 229 3.46 -3.36 32.55
N ALA A 230 3.10 -2.42 33.42
CA ALA A 230 2.09 -2.65 34.46
C ALA A 230 0.74 -3.07 33.88
N ALA A 231 -0.07 -3.77 34.70
CA ALA A 231 -1.42 -4.17 34.32
C ALA A 231 -2.23 -3.00 33.71
N PRO A 232 -3.06 -3.26 32.69
CA PRO A 232 -3.53 -4.56 32.19
C PRO A 232 -2.57 -5.28 31.22
N PHE A 233 -1.37 -4.75 30.97
CA PHE A 233 -0.37 -5.37 30.09
C PHE A 233 0.37 -6.52 30.78
N PRO A 234 0.96 -7.44 30.01
CA PRO A 234 1.78 -8.50 30.60
C PRO A 234 3.09 -7.94 31.16
N GLY A 235 3.52 -8.45 32.31
CA GLY A 235 4.83 -8.12 32.91
C GLY A 235 5.95 -9.07 32.50
N THR A 236 5.67 -10.17 31.80
CA THR A 236 6.66 -11.18 31.40
C THR A 236 6.40 -11.72 29.99
N ARG A 237 7.48 -12.23 29.35
CA ARG A 237 7.41 -12.91 28.03
C ARG A 237 6.48 -14.12 28.06
N SER A 238 6.51 -14.90 29.15
CA SER A 238 5.63 -16.08 29.31
C SER A 238 4.16 -15.68 29.33
N LYS A 239 3.81 -14.60 30.06
CA LYS A 239 2.44 -14.08 30.09
C LYS A 239 2.02 -13.52 28.74
N SER A 240 2.93 -12.86 28.02
CA SER A 240 2.70 -12.38 26.67
C SER A 240 2.29 -13.52 25.72
N ALA A 241 3.05 -14.61 25.71
CA ALA A 241 2.74 -15.79 24.91
C ALA A 241 1.43 -16.47 25.31
N ALA A 242 1.14 -16.55 26.62
CA ALA A 242 -0.10 -17.14 27.13
C ALA A 242 -1.35 -16.34 26.71
N LEU A 243 -1.27 -15.00 26.75
CA LEU A 243 -2.37 -14.14 26.30
C LEU A 243 -2.63 -14.33 24.78
N MET A 244 -1.58 -14.38 23.98
CA MET A 244 -1.74 -14.59 22.53
C MET A 244 -2.33 -15.96 22.20
N ARG A 245 -1.91 -17.03 22.93
CA ARG A 245 -2.54 -18.35 22.78
C ARG A 245 -4.03 -18.32 23.08
N ALA A 246 -4.41 -17.69 24.20
CA ALA A 246 -5.82 -17.57 24.56
C ALA A 246 -6.66 -16.88 23.48
N GLU A 247 -6.14 -15.80 22.90
CA GLU A 247 -6.85 -15.10 21.83
C GLU A 247 -6.95 -15.92 20.52
N PHE A 248 -5.89 -16.63 20.13
CA PHE A 248 -5.95 -17.50 18.94
C PHE A 248 -6.86 -18.72 19.14
N ILE A 249 -6.91 -19.29 20.34
CA ILE A 249 -7.87 -20.36 20.70
C ILE A 249 -9.31 -19.84 20.53
N ARG A 250 -9.63 -18.69 21.13
CA ARG A 250 -10.96 -18.06 21.01
C ARG A 250 -11.34 -17.75 19.56
N ALA A 251 -10.37 -17.26 18.77
CA ALA A 251 -10.60 -17.00 17.35
C ALA A 251 -10.86 -18.30 16.55
N GLY A 252 -10.15 -19.36 16.87
CA GLY A 252 -10.39 -20.69 16.29
C GLY A 252 -11.79 -21.21 16.60
N GLU A 253 -12.21 -21.15 17.88
CA GLU A 253 -13.57 -21.53 18.29
C GLU A 253 -14.66 -20.68 17.61
N TYR A 254 -14.41 -19.37 17.44
CA TYR A 254 -15.33 -18.48 16.74
C TYR A 254 -15.41 -18.81 15.24
N ARG A 255 -14.29 -19.06 14.59
CA ARG A 255 -14.24 -19.52 13.19
C ARG A 255 -15.04 -20.81 13.00
N ASP A 256 -14.86 -21.78 13.89
CA ASP A 256 -15.52 -23.08 13.80
C ASP A 256 -17.06 -22.93 13.99
N LYS A 257 -17.50 -22.02 14.88
CA LYS A 257 -18.93 -21.65 15.01
C LYS A 257 -19.48 -20.97 13.75
N LEU A 258 -18.69 -20.08 13.12
CA LEU A 258 -19.10 -19.46 11.86
C LEU A 258 -19.22 -20.51 10.73
N ALA A 259 -18.32 -21.47 10.66
CA ALA A 259 -18.39 -22.56 9.69
C ALA A 259 -19.62 -23.46 9.90
N ALA A 260 -19.91 -23.84 11.15
CA ALA A 260 -21.10 -24.62 11.48
C ALA A 260 -22.42 -23.89 11.19
N ALA A 261 -22.44 -22.56 11.22
CA ALA A 261 -23.59 -21.74 10.90
C ALA A 261 -23.89 -21.61 9.39
N LEU A 262 -23.02 -22.12 8.52
CA LEU A 262 -23.30 -22.20 7.08
C LEU A 262 -24.43 -23.19 6.79
N ASP A 263 -24.49 -24.29 7.55
CA ASP A 263 -25.53 -25.32 7.44
C ASP A 263 -26.75 -25.02 8.32
N ASP A 264 -26.59 -24.17 9.34
CA ASP A 264 -27.67 -23.84 10.29
C ASP A 264 -27.54 -22.35 10.71
N PRO A 265 -28.20 -21.42 9.98
CA PRO A 265 -28.10 -19.98 10.21
C PRO A 265 -28.50 -19.53 11.63
N GLU A 266 -29.34 -20.30 12.36
CA GLU A 266 -29.75 -19.98 13.73
C GLU A 266 -28.61 -20.14 14.74
N LYS A 267 -27.61 -20.95 14.39
CA LYS A 267 -26.37 -21.14 15.19
C LYS A 267 -25.31 -20.07 14.97
N LYS A 268 -25.58 -19.06 14.12
CA LYS A 268 -24.62 -18.03 13.83
C LYS A 268 -24.29 -17.22 15.09
N PRO A 269 -23.00 -17.17 15.50
CA PRO A 269 -22.62 -16.39 16.68
C PRO A 269 -22.81 -14.90 16.42
N PRO A 270 -23.04 -14.08 17.47
CA PRO A 270 -22.98 -12.63 17.35
C PRO A 270 -21.64 -12.18 16.77
N ARG A 271 -21.67 -11.06 16.04
CA ARG A 271 -20.44 -10.50 15.50
C ARG A 271 -19.49 -10.05 16.62
N ASP A 272 -18.24 -10.40 16.47
CA ASP A 272 -17.15 -9.97 17.34
C ASP A 272 -15.99 -9.48 16.45
N LEU A 273 -15.83 -8.16 16.33
CA LEU A 273 -14.81 -7.54 15.46
C LEU A 273 -13.38 -7.95 15.84
N ARG A 274 -13.13 -8.23 17.12
CA ARG A 274 -11.82 -8.69 17.60
C ARG A 274 -11.52 -10.09 17.06
N LEU A 275 -12.47 -11.00 17.20
CA LEU A 275 -12.32 -12.38 16.74
C LEU A 275 -12.35 -12.46 15.20
N GLU A 276 -13.19 -11.66 14.53
CA GLU A 276 -13.22 -11.56 13.06
C GLU A 276 -11.83 -11.20 12.50
N GLY A 277 -11.14 -10.19 13.10
CA GLY A 277 -9.79 -9.80 12.68
C GLY A 277 -8.76 -10.93 12.85
N LEU A 278 -8.86 -11.73 13.92
CA LEU A 278 -7.98 -12.88 14.13
C LEU A 278 -8.35 -14.09 13.27
N VAL A 279 -9.63 -14.29 12.95
CA VAL A 279 -10.06 -15.31 11.97
C VAL A 279 -9.44 -15.04 10.60
N GLU A 280 -9.36 -13.78 10.16
CA GLU A 280 -8.66 -13.44 8.91
C GLU A 280 -7.17 -13.83 8.93
N VAL A 281 -6.53 -13.77 10.10
CA VAL A 281 -5.15 -14.25 10.29
C VAL A 281 -5.07 -15.77 10.20
N LEU A 282 -5.97 -16.50 10.90
CA LEU A 282 -6.01 -17.97 10.89
C LEU A 282 -6.35 -18.55 9.51
N GLU A 283 -7.12 -17.84 8.71
CA GLU A 283 -7.45 -18.20 7.32
C GLU A 283 -6.37 -17.78 6.30
N GLY A 284 -5.29 -17.15 6.76
CA GLY A 284 -4.19 -16.71 5.91
C GLY A 284 -4.50 -15.48 5.03
N ARG A 285 -5.65 -14.82 5.23
CA ARG A 285 -6.03 -13.59 4.51
C ARG A 285 -5.24 -12.36 4.99
N ARG A 286 -4.78 -12.36 6.26
CA ARG A 286 -3.87 -11.36 6.82
C ARG A 286 -2.57 -12.00 7.24
N VAL A 287 -1.46 -11.42 6.81
CA VAL A 287 -0.12 -11.77 7.28
C VAL A 287 0.13 -11.08 8.62
N VAL A 288 0.67 -11.79 9.59
CA VAL A 288 1.14 -11.20 10.85
C VAL A 288 2.46 -10.48 10.61
N HIS A 289 2.53 -9.19 10.94
CA HIS A 289 3.76 -8.40 10.97
C HIS A 289 4.23 -8.28 12.42
N HIS A 290 5.20 -9.12 12.79
CA HIS A 290 5.57 -9.32 14.20
C HIS A 290 6.87 -8.62 14.55
N HIS A 291 6.80 -7.58 15.41
CA HIS A 291 7.96 -6.97 16.04
C HIS A 291 8.64 -7.94 16.99
N THR A 292 9.92 -8.21 16.81
CA THR A 292 10.72 -9.09 17.68
C THR A 292 12.21 -8.81 17.52
N HIS A 293 12.99 -8.86 18.59
CA HIS A 293 14.42 -8.56 18.56
C HIS A 293 15.29 -9.73 18.95
N ARG A 294 15.05 -10.30 20.16
CA ARG A 294 15.92 -11.31 20.76
C ARG A 294 15.68 -12.69 20.15
N HIS A 295 16.71 -13.52 20.14
CA HIS A 295 16.65 -14.88 19.60
C HIS A 295 15.58 -15.75 20.29
N ASP A 296 15.42 -15.66 21.62
CA ASP A 296 14.41 -16.41 22.38
C ASP A 296 12.96 -15.92 22.09
N ASP A 297 12.77 -14.60 21.89
CA ASP A 297 11.51 -14.00 21.44
C ASP A 297 11.18 -14.40 20.01
N ILE A 298 12.15 -14.42 19.10
CA ILE A 298 12.01 -14.92 17.72
C ILE A 298 11.54 -16.37 17.75
N MET A 299 12.19 -17.23 18.51
CA MET A 299 11.81 -18.64 18.65
C MET A 299 10.41 -18.82 19.20
N THR A 300 9.93 -17.92 20.07
CA THR A 300 8.56 -17.92 20.57
C THR A 300 7.56 -17.59 19.47
N VAL A 301 7.85 -16.62 18.62
CA VAL A 301 6.99 -16.30 17.45
C VAL A 301 6.91 -17.49 16.49
N LEU A 302 8.03 -18.12 16.18
CA LEU A 302 8.06 -19.30 15.31
C LEU A 302 7.24 -20.46 15.87
N ARG A 303 7.27 -20.67 17.21
CA ARG A 303 6.42 -21.69 17.88
C ARG A 303 4.94 -21.34 17.75
N LEU A 304 4.53 -20.11 18.04
CA LEU A 304 3.13 -19.66 17.93
C LEU A 304 2.62 -19.74 16.50
N SER A 305 3.41 -19.30 15.52
CA SER A 305 3.05 -19.41 14.10
C SER A 305 2.80 -20.87 13.70
N ARG A 306 3.66 -21.79 14.12
CA ARG A 306 3.48 -23.23 13.84
C ARG A 306 2.29 -23.83 14.60
N GLU A 307 2.06 -23.42 15.86
CA GLU A 307 0.99 -23.92 16.73
C GLU A 307 -0.39 -23.58 16.15
N PHE A 308 -0.56 -22.36 15.61
CA PHE A 308 -1.84 -21.86 15.10
C PHE A 308 -1.94 -21.77 13.58
N GLY A 309 -0.86 -22.09 12.85
CA GLY A 309 -0.85 -22.14 11.40
C GLY A 309 -0.88 -20.76 10.69
N PHE A 310 -0.62 -19.66 11.38
CA PHE A 310 -0.66 -18.34 10.77
C PHE A 310 0.64 -17.99 10.04
N ARG A 311 0.50 -17.18 8.99
CA ARG A 311 1.62 -16.63 8.22
C ARG A 311 2.22 -15.43 8.96
N VAL A 312 3.55 -15.34 9.02
CA VAL A 312 4.24 -14.26 9.74
C VAL A 312 5.44 -13.72 8.96
N VAL A 313 5.65 -12.41 9.08
CA VAL A 313 6.90 -11.71 8.75
C VAL A 313 7.50 -11.23 10.07
N LEU A 314 8.75 -11.59 10.33
CA LEU A 314 9.49 -11.12 11.51
C LEU A 314 10.11 -9.76 11.21
N HIS A 315 9.88 -8.79 12.10
CA HIS A 315 10.43 -7.44 11.94
C HIS A 315 11.56 -7.16 12.94
N HIS A 316 12.55 -6.38 12.51
CA HIS A 316 13.78 -5.99 13.20
C HIS A 316 14.78 -7.13 13.35
N VAL A 317 14.42 -8.21 14.03
CA VAL A 317 15.22 -9.42 14.27
C VAL A 317 16.70 -9.12 14.61
N SER A 318 16.92 -8.24 15.60
CA SER A 318 18.29 -7.79 15.96
C SER A 318 19.24 -8.93 16.26
N GLU A 319 18.75 -10.03 16.83
CA GLU A 319 19.49 -11.27 17.09
C GLU A 319 19.14 -12.42 16.10
N GLY A 320 18.49 -12.09 14.97
CA GLY A 320 18.13 -13.09 13.95
C GLY A 320 19.33 -13.83 13.37
N TRP A 321 20.51 -13.20 13.38
CA TRP A 321 21.76 -13.83 12.97
C TRP A 321 22.18 -15.01 13.86
N MET A 322 21.72 -15.08 15.12
CA MET A 322 22.00 -16.19 16.04
C MET A 322 21.14 -17.42 15.76
N VAL A 323 19.98 -17.25 15.13
CA VAL A 323 18.95 -18.29 14.87
C VAL A 323 18.53 -18.33 13.40
N ALA A 324 19.44 -17.94 12.51
CA ALA A 324 19.15 -17.83 11.06
C ALA A 324 18.73 -19.17 10.44
N GLU A 325 19.31 -20.27 10.88
CA GLU A 325 18.97 -21.63 10.40
C GLU A 325 17.56 -22.04 10.84
N GLU A 326 17.15 -21.71 12.06
CA GLU A 326 15.81 -21.97 12.59
C GLU A 326 14.75 -21.17 11.82
N ILE A 327 15.04 -19.88 11.55
CA ILE A 327 14.19 -19.03 10.73
C ILE A 327 14.06 -19.59 9.31
N ALA A 328 15.18 -20.00 8.70
CA ALA A 328 15.21 -20.60 7.36
C ALA A 328 14.41 -21.92 7.32
N ARG A 329 14.58 -22.79 8.32
CA ARG A 329 13.86 -24.06 8.46
C ARG A 329 12.36 -23.84 8.61
N ALA A 330 11.96 -22.78 9.28
CA ALA A 330 10.57 -22.37 9.41
C ALA A 330 10.01 -21.71 8.13
N LYS A 331 10.85 -21.36 7.15
CA LYS A 331 10.52 -20.64 5.91
C LYS A 331 9.83 -19.29 6.19
N VAL A 332 10.20 -18.64 7.28
CA VAL A 332 9.61 -17.35 7.70
C VAL A 332 10.50 -16.22 7.19
N PRO A 333 9.93 -15.23 6.47
CA PRO A 333 10.69 -14.08 5.98
C PRO A 333 10.99 -13.09 7.09
N CYS A 334 12.10 -12.34 6.92
CA CYS A 334 12.56 -11.30 7.84
C CYS A 334 12.58 -9.93 7.17
N SER A 335 11.95 -8.96 7.78
CA SER A 335 12.14 -7.55 7.45
C SER A 335 13.06 -6.92 8.48
N ILE A 336 14.25 -6.48 8.04
CA ILE A 336 15.29 -5.99 8.94
C ILE A 336 15.47 -4.49 8.84
N ILE A 337 15.97 -3.90 9.91
CA ILE A 337 16.38 -2.51 9.95
C ILE A 337 17.91 -2.45 10.10
N LEU A 338 18.55 -1.70 9.21
CA LEU A 338 19.98 -1.43 9.27
C LEU A 338 20.17 0.04 9.58
N VAL A 339 20.35 0.35 10.83
CA VAL A 339 20.49 1.73 11.30
C VAL A 339 21.94 2.04 11.67
N ASP A 340 22.34 3.28 11.47
CA ASP A 340 23.64 3.81 11.88
C ASP A 340 23.63 4.20 13.37
N SER A 341 22.60 3.76 14.11
CA SER A 341 22.43 4.10 15.51
C SER A 341 22.67 2.87 16.40
N PRO A 342 22.99 3.09 17.68
CA PRO A 342 23.28 1.99 18.61
C PRO A 342 22.04 1.17 19.03
N GLY A 343 20.90 1.29 18.36
CA GLY A 343 19.70 0.50 18.62
C GLY A 343 18.77 1.03 19.71
N GLY A 344 19.23 1.92 20.57
CA GLY A 344 18.39 2.69 21.52
C GLY A 344 17.75 1.92 22.68
N LYS A 345 17.77 0.58 22.72
CA LYS A 345 17.19 -0.25 23.78
C LYS A 345 17.96 -1.55 24.00
N LEU A 346 17.89 -2.08 25.22
CA LEU A 346 18.67 -3.23 25.65
C LEU A 346 18.43 -4.48 24.78
N GLU A 347 17.21 -4.74 24.33
CA GLU A 347 16.91 -5.91 23.49
C GLU A 347 17.43 -5.80 22.05
N ALA A 348 17.91 -4.63 21.64
CA ALA A 348 18.53 -4.39 20.33
C ALA A 348 20.04 -4.22 20.39
N VAL A 349 20.67 -4.45 21.55
CA VAL A 349 22.13 -4.26 21.78
C VAL A 349 22.98 -5.12 20.83
N ASN A 350 22.49 -6.28 20.43
CA ASN A 350 23.18 -7.21 19.54
C ASN A 350 22.81 -7.02 18.05
N LEU A 351 22.23 -5.88 17.69
CA LEU A 351 22.00 -5.51 16.30
C LEU A 351 23.35 -5.33 15.60
N VAL A 352 23.55 -6.01 14.48
CA VAL A 352 24.79 -5.97 13.71
C VAL A 352 24.50 -5.87 12.21
N PHE A 353 25.33 -5.13 11.47
CA PHE A 353 25.16 -4.96 10.01
C PHE A 353 25.20 -6.27 9.23
N LYS A 354 25.92 -7.29 9.72
CA LYS A 354 26.05 -8.60 9.07
C LYS A 354 24.78 -9.47 9.12
N THR A 355 23.76 -9.08 9.88
CA THR A 355 22.50 -9.84 9.99
C THR A 355 21.91 -10.17 8.62
N GLY A 356 21.84 -9.20 7.72
CA GLY A 356 21.29 -9.41 6.36
C GLY A 356 22.06 -10.46 5.56
N GLY A 357 23.39 -10.40 5.58
CA GLY A 357 24.24 -11.38 4.88
C GLY A 357 24.20 -12.79 5.48
N ILE A 358 24.00 -12.90 6.80
CA ILE A 358 23.84 -14.21 7.47
C ILE A 358 22.47 -14.81 7.11
N LEU A 359 21.40 -14.02 7.14
CA LEU A 359 20.05 -14.46 6.75
C LEU A 359 20.00 -14.88 5.27
N GLU A 360 20.64 -14.11 4.38
CA GLU A 360 20.78 -14.47 2.97
C GLU A 360 21.46 -15.84 2.77
N LYS A 361 22.62 -16.05 3.42
CA LYS A 361 23.36 -17.32 3.36
C LYS A 361 22.54 -18.51 3.87
N ALA A 362 21.69 -18.27 4.86
CA ALA A 362 20.77 -19.30 5.37
C ALA A 362 19.55 -19.51 4.46
N GLY A 363 19.38 -18.71 3.39
CA GLY A 363 18.26 -18.82 2.45
C GLY A 363 16.98 -18.13 2.94
N VAL A 364 17.04 -17.23 3.92
CA VAL A 364 15.90 -16.47 4.42
C VAL A 364 15.56 -15.33 3.47
N LEU A 365 14.30 -15.23 3.03
CA LEU A 365 13.81 -14.06 2.32
C LEU A 365 13.89 -12.83 3.22
N THR A 366 14.72 -11.86 2.82
CA THR A 366 15.03 -10.69 3.64
C THR A 366 14.64 -9.41 2.90
N ALA A 367 13.87 -8.52 3.56
CA ALA A 367 13.57 -7.16 3.11
C ALA A 367 14.09 -6.13 4.12
N PHE A 368 14.10 -4.85 3.70
CA PHE A 368 14.36 -3.72 4.58
C PHE A 368 13.08 -2.99 4.96
N HIS A 369 13.13 -2.24 6.07
CA HIS A 369 12.09 -1.30 6.47
C HIS A 369 12.67 -0.08 7.19
N THR A 370 11.89 0.99 7.27
CA THR A 370 12.31 2.24 7.92
C THR A 370 12.03 2.25 9.41
N ASP A 371 10.89 1.66 9.84
CA ASP A 371 10.35 1.87 11.19
C ASP A 371 10.30 3.39 11.50
N ASP A 372 9.72 4.17 10.58
CA ASP A 372 9.87 5.62 10.49
C ASP A 372 9.98 6.28 11.85
N TRP A 373 10.92 7.20 11.92
CA TRP A 373 11.68 7.85 12.96
C TRP A 373 12.96 7.11 13.37
N ILE A 374 13.08 5.79 13.15
CA ILE A 374 14.34 5.08 13.36
C ILE A 374 15.23 5.27 12.13
N THR A 375 14.69 5.07 10.92
CA THR A 375 15.33 5.48 9.66
C THR A 375 14.38 6.38 8.90
N ASP A 376 14.83 7.60 8.60
CA ASP A 376 14.06 8.51 7.75
C ASP A 376 13.84 7.88 6.37
N SER A 377 12.59 7.89 5.87
CA SER A 377 12.20 7.30 4.58
C SER A 377 13.05 7.79 3.41
N ARG A 378 13.58 9.04 3.46
CA ARG A 378 14.51 9.60 2.46
C ARG A 378 15.82 8.83 2.36
N LEU A 379 16.18 8.09 3.40
CA LEU A 379 17.43 7.35 3.51
C LEU A 379 17.27 5.86 3.24
N PHE A 380 16.06 5.43 2.85
CA PHE A 380 15.76 4.01 2.65
C PHE A 380 16.66 3.35 1.60
N LEU A 381 16.95 4.04 0.49
CA LEU A 381 17.82 3.52 -0.57
C LEU A 381 19.21 3.11 -0.04
N ARG A 382 19.82 3.87 0.89
CA ARG A 382 21.15 3.58 1.44
C ARG A 382 21.22 2.27 2.23
N MET A 383 20.06 1.73 2.70
CA MET A 383 20.05 0.49 3.48
C MET A 383 20.61 -0.68 2.67
N ALA A 384 20.40 -0.71 1.35
CA ALA A 384 21.01 -1.73 0.50
C ALA A 384 22.55 -1.64 0.51
N GLY A 385 23.11 -0.42 0.43
CA GLY A 385 24.56 -0.21 0.53
C GLY A 385 25.10 -0.67 1.87
N LEU A 386 24.41 -0.37 2.98
CA LEU A 386 24.79 -0.84 4.33
C LEU A 386 24.66 -2.37 4.46
N GLY A 387 23.60 -2.96 3.89
CA GLY A 387 23.42 -4.42 3.84
C GLY A 387 24.54 -5.12 3.08
N VAL A 388 24.94 -4.59 1.93
CA VAL A 388 26.07 -5.11 1.14
C VAL A 388 27.38 -4.96 1.89
N ARG A 389 27.64 -3.82 2.52
CA ARG A 389 28.79 -3.61 3.42
C ARG A 389 28.77 -4.63 4.57
N GLY A 390 27.60 -5.03 5.04
CA GLY A 390 27.39 -6.06 6.07
C GLY A 390 27.49 -7.49 5.57
N GLY A 391 27.77 -7.72 4.28
CA GLY A 391 28.01 -9.03 3.70
C GLY A 391 26.87 -9.63 2.90
N MET A 392 25.80 -8.86 2.61
CA MET A 392 24.80 -9.25 1.61
C MET A 392 25.38 -9.19 0.19
N SER A 393 24.88 -10.01 -0.70
CA SER A 393 25.14 -9.82 -2.12
C SER A 393 24.46 -8.53 -2.62
N ARG A 394 25.01 -7.95 -3.69
CA ARG A 394 24.44 -6.77 -4.34
C ARG A 394 23.00 -6.99 -4.80
N GLU A 395 22.76 -8.17 -5.36
CA GLU A 395 21.45 -8.60 -5.83
C GLU A 395 20.44 -8.69 -4.66
N ALA A 396 20.83 -9.35 -3.56
CA ALA A 396 19.98 -9.46 -2.36
C ALA A 396 19.66 -8.09 -1.75
N GLY A 397 20.64 -7.18 -1.70
CA GLY A 397 20.42 -5.82 -1.22
C GLY A 397 19.38 -5.06 -2.03
N LEU A 398 19.41 -5.16 -3.37
CA LEU A 398 18.42 -4.54 -4.25
C LEU A 398 17.05 -5.21 -4.15
N LYS A 399 17.01 -6.55 -4.06
CA LYS A 399 15.76 -7.30 -3.82
C LYS A 399 15.15 -6.93 -2.48
N ALA A 400 15.95 -6.70 -1.45
CA ALA A 400 15.49 -6.34 -0.11
C ALA A 400 14.80 -4.96 -0.06
N LEU A 401 15.14 -4.03 -0.95
CA LEU A 401 14.44 -2.74 -1.11
C LEU A 401 13.13 -2.85 -1.90
N THR A 402 12.90 -3.94 -2.63
CA THR A 402 11.89 -4.00 -3.70
C THR A 402 11.08 -5.30 -3.64
N LEU A 403 11.50 -6.32 -4.41
CA LEU A 403 10.75 -7.56 -4.63
C LEU A 403 10.53 -8.38 -3.35
N ALA A 404 11.49 -8.40 -2.42
CA ALA A 404 11.32 -9.12 -1.16
C ALA A 404 10.21 -8.51 -0.32
N GLY A 405 10.15 -7.17 -0.23
CA GLY A 405 9.04 -6.45 0.40
C GLY A 405 7.71 -6.75 -0.27
N ALA A 406 7.66 -6.72 -1.62
CA ALA A 406 6.45 -7.07 -2.36
C ALA A 406 5.94 -8.47 -2.03
N LYS A 407 6.84 -9.48 -1.95
CA LYS A 407 6.49 -10.86 -1.58
C LYS A 407 5.94 -10.97 -0.16
N MET A 408 6.50 -10.22 0.80
CA MET A 408 6.02 -10.20 2.19
C MET A 408 4.62 -9.60 2.34
N LEU A 409 4.21 -8.77 1.38
CA LEU A 409 2.90 -8.11 1.33
C LEU A 409 1.92 -8.79 0.36
N ASP A 410 2.28 -9.92 -0.26
CA ASP A 410 1.52 -10.61 -1.32
C ASP A 410 1.25 -9.72 -2.55
N LEU A 411 2.16 -8.79 -2.86
CA LEU A 411 2.04 -7.82 -3.95
C LEU A 411 3.02 -8.08 -5.11
N ASP A 412 3.83 -9.13 -5.05
CA ASP A 412 4.91 -9.40 -6.01
C ASP A 412 4.43 -9.68 -7.43
N LYS A 413 3.16 -10.02 -7.62
CA LYS A 413 2.54 -10.12 -8.94
C LYS A 413 2.27 -8.76 -9.59
N ARG A 414 2.21 -7.70 -8.78
CA ARG A 414 1.90 -6.33 -9.22
C ARG A 414 3.09 -5.39 -9.21
N ILE A 415 3.95 -5.46 -8.18
CA ILE A 415 5.04 -4.51 -7.92
C ILE A 415 6.34 -5.22 -7.53
N GLY A 416 7.39 -4.47 -7.25
CA GLY A 416 8.67 -4.95 -6.72
C GLY A 416 9.70 -5.35 -7.79
N SER A 417 9.34 -5.37 -9.07
CA SER A 417 10.28 -5.55 -10.18
C SER A 417 9.74 -4.88 -11.44
N LEU A 418 10.65 -4.54 -12.38
CA LEU A 418 10.27 -4.02 -13.68
C LEU A 418 10.04 -5.19 -14.63
N LYS A 419 8.79 -5.60 -14.77
CA LYS A 419 8.37 -6.70 -15.63
C LYS A 419 7.09 -6.33 -16.37
N VAL A 420 6.98 -6.74 -17.63
CA VAL A 420 5.79 -6.51 -18.44
C VAL A 420 4.55 -7.01 -17.72
N GLY A 421 3.51 -6.17 -17.66
CA GLY A 421 2.24 -6.44 -16.98
C GLY A 421 2.18 -6.02 -15.52
N LYS A 422 3.30 -5.65 -14.89
CA LYS A 422 3.31 -5.07 -13.54
C LYS A 422 2.98 -3.57 -13.59
N ASP A 423 2.55 -3.05 -12.46
CA ASP A 423 2.33 -1.62 -12.26
C ASP A 423 3.63 -0.87 -12.54
N ALA A 424 3.54 0.27 -13.22
CA ALA A 424 4.69 1.10 -13.56
C ALA A 424 5.15 1.95 -12.37
N ASP A 425 5.65 1.25 -11.34
CA ASP A 425 6.26 1.83 -10.15
C ASP A 425 7.78 1.75 -10.30
N PHE A 426 8.43 2.91 -10.42
CA PHE A 426 9.89 2.96 -10.60
C PHE A 426 10.49 4.26 -10.09
N VAL A 427 11.80 4.21 -9.91
CA VAL A 427 12.62 5.33 -9.44
C VAL A 427 13.72 5.63 -10.45
N ILE A 428 13.90 6.90 -10.75
CA ILE A 428 15.01 7.39 -11.60
C ILE A 428 16.10 7.94 -10.67
N LEU A 429 17.31 7.41 -10.83
CA LEU A 429 18.48 7.74 -10.04
C LEU A 429 19.56 8.43 -10.92
N ASN A 430 20.41 9.25 -10.29
CA ASN A 430 21.56 9.83 -10.98
C ASN A 430 22.80 8.92 -11.04
N GLY A 431 22.75 7.70 -10.48
CA GLY A 431 23.89 6.77 -10.45
C GLY A 431 23.55 5.42 -9.84
N ASP A 432 24.58 4.69 -9.45
CA ASP A 432 24.48 3.37 -8.84
C ASP A 432 23.62 3.40 -7.55
N PRO A 433 22.56 2.59 -7.43
CA PRO A 433 21.68 2.58 -6.27
C PRO A 433 22.38 2.29 -4.93
N LEU A 434 23.55 1.65 -4.94
CA LEU A 434 24.29 1.36 -3.72
C LEU A 434 25.30 2.45 -3.32
N SER A 435 25.47 3.48 -4.15
CA SER A 435 26.38 4.58 -3.89
C SER A 435 25.76 5.62 -2.96
N VAL A 436 26.49 6.09 -1.95
CA VAL A 436 26.07 7.18 -1.07
C VAL A 436 25.93 8.54 -1.78
N TYR A 437 26.52 8.68 -2.97
CA TYR A 437 26.39 9.88 -3.83
C TYR A 437 25.10 9.87 -4.65
N THR A 438 24.43 8.72 -4.73
CA THR A 438 23.24 8.57 -5.55
C THR A 438 22.02 9.25 -4.90
N LYS A 439 21.30 10.00 -5.74
CA LYS A 439 20.08 10.72 -5.39
C LYS A 439 18.91 10.15 -6.17
N VAL A 440 17.77 10.05 -5.53
CA VAL A 440 16.48 9.90 -6.21
C VAL A 440 16.20 11.19 -6.96
N LEU A 441 16.05 11.11 -8.28
CA LEU A 441 15.70 12.24 -9.15
C LEU A 441 14.18 12.33 -9.31
N GLU A 442 13.54 11.22 -9.63
CA GLU A 442 12.10 11.14 -9.81
C GLU A 442 11.58 9.83 -9.24
N THR A 443 10.36 9.88 -8.70
CA THR A 443 9.59 8.70 -8.27
C THR A 443 8.29 8.65 -9.04
N TRP A 444 7.99 7.48 -9.61
CA TRP A 444 6.82 7.24 -10.44
C TRP A 444 5.98 6.11 -9.83
N VAL A 445 4.67 6.34 -9.71
CA VAL A 445 3.69 5.37 -9.22
C VAL A 445 2.60 5.19 -10.25
N GLU A 446 2.41 3.95 -10.71
CA GLU A 446 1.43 3.61 -11.75
C GLU A 446 1.56 4.56 -12.97
N GLY A 447 2.82 4.78 -13.40
CA GLY A 447 3.15 5.62 -14.56
C GLY A 447 2.94 7.11 -14.37
N ARG A 448 2.65 7.59 -13.16
CA ARG A 448 2.51 9.01 -12.81
C ARG A 448 3.68 9.47 -11.96
N LYS A 449 4.26 10.61 -12.28
CA LYS A 449 5.32 11.22 -11.47
C LYS A 449 4.69 11.75 -10.17
N VAL A 450 5.20 11.29 -9.04
CA VAL A 450 4.75 11.70 -7.70
C VAL A 450 5.82 12.49 -6.94
N PHE A 451 7.04 12.53 -7.47
CA PHE A 451 8.15 13.33 -6.96
C PHE A 451 9.09 13.69 -8.09
N ASP A 452 9.54 14.93 -8.10
CA ASP A 452 10.55 15.48 -9.02
C ASP A 452 11.54 16.34 -8.24
N ARG A 453 12.79 15.88 -8.13
CA ARG A 453 13.85 16.66 -7.44
C ARG A 453 14.15 17.99 -8.07
N GLY A 454 13.79 18.21 -9.35
CA GLY A 454 13.91 19.47 -10.04
C GLY A 454 12.81 20.48 -9.69
N ASP A 455 11.73 20.04 -9.06
CA ASP A 455 10.67 20.89 -8.57
C ASP A 455 11.06 21.46 -7.20
N PRO A 456 11.02 22.81 -7.00
CA PRO A 456 11.40 23.44 -5.73
C PRO A 456 10.57 22.98 -4.54
N ASP A 457 9.26 22.75 -4.70
CA ASP A 457 8.37 22.31 -3.63
C ASP A 457 8.68 20.87 -3.22
N ASP A 458 8.92 19.98 -4.18
CA ASP A 458 9.34 18.60 -3.92
C ASP A 458 10.75 18.56 -3.28
N LEU A 459 11.65 19.44 -3.70
CA LEU A 459 13.01 19.50 -3.14
C LEU A 459 13.02 19.79 -1.64
N LEU A 460 12.08 20.58 -1.12
CA LEU A 460 11.95 20.82 0.33
C LEU A 460 11.79 19.51 1.11
N HIS A 461 10.98 18.58 0.60
CA HIS A 461 10.78 17.28 1.23
C HIS A 461 12.01 16.35 1.12
N ALA A 462 12.83 16.53 0.09
CA ALA A 462 14.03 15.72 -0.14
C ALA A 462 15.25 16.20 0.66
N ALA A 463 15.40 17.52 0.89
CA ALA A 463 16.60 18.13 1.44
C ALA A 463 16.37 18.95 2.71
N GLY A 464 15.13 19.31 3.02
CA GLY A 464 14.78 20.11 4.20
C GLY A 464 14.83 19.33 5.51
N GLY A 465 14.65 20.00 6.63
CA GLY A 465 14.48 19.41 7.95
C GLY A 465 13.21 18.55 8.05
N TYR A 466 13.01 17.91 9.19
CA TYR A 466 11.88 16.98 9.39
C TYR A 466 10.51 17.64 9.18
N GLY A 467 10.34 18.89 9.52
CA GLY A 467 9.12 19.67 9.32
C GLY A 467 9.08 20.51 8.05
N ALA A 468 10.08 20.41 7.15
CA ALA A 468 10.06 21.19 5.91
C ALA A 468 8.92 20.75 5.01
N GLY A 469 8.25 21.72 4.38
CA GLY A 469 7.10 21.48 3.51
C GLY A 469 5.81 21.11 4.24
N VAL A 470 5.75 21.26 5.57
CA VAL A 470 4.48 21.23 6.30
C VAL A 470 3.79 22.55 6.05
N ASP A 471 2.59 22.53 5.48
CA ASP A 471 1.74 23.71 5.36
C ASP A 471 1.52 24.30 6.76
N GLN A 472 1.97 25.54 6.97
CA GLN A 472 1.80 26.25 8.23
C GLN A 472 0.43 26.98 8.30
N ASP A 473 -0.41 26.78 7.28
CA ASP A 473 -1.76 27.32 7.31
C ASP A 473 -2.65 26.52 8.27
N PRO A 474 -3.33 27.20 9.18
CA PRO A 474 -4.14 26.59 10.25
C PRO A 474 -5.38 25.87 9.75
#